data_352dfa0b84346c3954e0937ebd7cc969
#
_entry.id   352dfa0b84346c3954e0937ebd7cc969
#
_cell.length_a   1.000
_cell.length_b   1.000
_cell.length_c   1.000
_cell.angle_alpha   90.00
_cell.angle_beta   90.00
_cell.angle_gamma   90.00
#
_symmetry.space_group_name_H-M   'P 1'
#
loop_
_entity.id
_entity.type
_entity.pdbx_description
1 polymer ?
#
loop_
_entity_poly.entity_id
_entity_poly.type
_entity_poly.pdbx_seq_one_letter_code
_entity_poly.pdbx_strand_id
1 'polypeptide(L)'
;TLDGVHMGPCEIHRRHAYTIGPDGSLYACPGFTGEAAESTGHIDGLDDEGRRAAAERIDRLSAHKDECGDCSFIPVCGGGCSMAAHTELGDMHQPSCHKSAMEAAVVSLAQRTAASFPTTGLAAD
;
A
#
# COMPACT_ATOMS: atom_id res chain seq x y z
N THR A 1 9.50 13.44 -1.39
CA THR A 1 9.34 12.84 -0.05
C THR A 1 9.50 13.92 0.99
N LEU A 2 8.40 14.33 1.60
CA LEU A 2 8.45 15.10 2.83
C LEU A 2 8.87 14.12 3.93
N ASP A 3 10.16 14.15 4.30
CA ASP A 3 10.73 13.47 5.47
C ASP A 3 10.27 12.02 5.70
N GLY A 4 10.30 11.20 4.66
CA GLY A 4 9.95 9.79 4.75
C GLY A 4 8.45 9.47 4.75
N VAL A 5 7.60 10.46 4.58
CA VAL A 5 6.17 10.21 4.39
C VAL A 5 5.95 9.66 2.97
N HIS A 6 5.55 8.42 2.90
CA HIS A 6 5.14 7.80 1.65
C HIS A 6 3.80 8.38 1.20
N MET A 7 3.74 8.85 -0.04
CA MET A 7 2.50 9.35 -0.65
C MET A 7 1.54 8.24 -1.10
N GLY A 8 1.76 7.04 -0.61
CA GLY A 8 0.93 5.89 -0.87
C GLY A 8 1.03 4.88 0.28
N PRO A 9 0.01 4.06 0.50
CA PRO A 9 -0.07 3.16 1.64
C PRO A 9 0.98 2.03 1.60
N CYS A 10 1.53 1.71 0.42
CA CYS A 10 2.41 0.56 0.25
C CYS A 10 3.38 0.76 -0.93
N GLU A 11 4.49 0.01 -0.95
CA GLU A 11 5.46 -0.02 -2.06
C GLU A 11 4.83 -0.44 -3.40
N ILE A 12 3.77 -1.24 -3.39
CA ILE A 12 3.05 -1.67 -4.59
C ILE A 12 2.51 -0.48 -5.42
N HIS A 13 2.34 0.69 -4.80
CA HIS A 13 1.90 1.91 -5.46
C HIS A 13 3.06 2.68 -6.14
N ARG A 14 4.28 2.15 -6.09
CA ARG A 14 5.46 2.77 -6.66
C ARG A 14 5.82 2.12 -8.00
N ARG A 15 5.73 2.88 -9.08
CA ARG A 15 6.00 2.41 -10.46
C ARG A 15 7.40 1.84 -10.70
N HIS A 16 8.36 2.14 -9.83
CA HIS A 16 9.75 1.75 -9.99
C HIS A 16 10.30 1.00 -8.78
N ALA A 17 9.40 0.47 -7.93
CA ALA A 17 9.77 -0.40 -6.84
C ALA A 17 9.53 -1.86 -7.25
N TYR A 18 10.57 -2.68 -7.15
CA TYR A 18 10.48 -4.10 -7.48
C TYR A 18 11.10 -4.92 -6.36
N THR A 19 10.48 -6.04 -6.07
CA THR A 19 11.10 -7.14 -5.35
C THR A 19 11.70 -8.09 -6.37
N ILE A 20 12.95 -8.48 -6.18
CA ILE A 20 13.66 -9.39 -7.08
C ILE A 20 13.69 -10.77 -6.43
N GLY A 21 13.12 -11.76 -7.11
CA GLY A 21 13.20 -13.16 -6.72
C GLY A 21 14.59 -13.75 -6.94
N PRO A 22 14.89 -14.92 -6.32
CA PRO A 22 16.19 -15.57 -6.46
C PRO A 22 16.55 -15.98 -7.89
N ASP A 23 15.56 -16.17 -8.73
CA ASP A 23 15.65 -16.50 -10.15
C ASP A 23 15.74 -15.29 -11.07
N GLY A 24 15.73 -14.07 -10.51
CA GLY A 24 15.71 -12.82 -11.27
C GLY A 24 14.31 -12.33 -11.65
N SER A 25 13.25 -13.04 -11.31
CA SER A 25 11.88 -12.60 -11.52
C SER A 25 11.56 -11.36 -10.71
N LEU A 26 10.78 -10.45 -11.27
CA LEU A 26 10.37 -9.19 -10.66
C LEU A 26 8.94 -9.28 -10.15
N TYR A 27 8.70 -8.74 -8.98
CA TYR A 27 7.38 -8.70 -8.35
C TYR A 27 7.08 -7.28 -7.85
N ALA A 28 5.80 -6.89 -7.91
CA ALA A 28 5.36 -5.60 -7.39
C ALA A 28 5.31 -5.56 -5.84
N CYS A 29 5.28 -6.72 -5.20
CA CYS A 29 5.19 -6.85 -3.75
C CYS A 29 6.01 -8.07 -3.28
N PRO A 30 6.72 -7.99 -2.14
CA PRO A 30 7.45 -9.12 -1.56
C PRO A 30 6.56 -10.34 -1.30
N GLY A 31 5.28 -10.12 -0.97
CA GLY A 31 4.33 -11.19 -0.69
C GLY A 31 4.06 -12.12 -1.87
N PHE A 32 4.31 -11.65 -3.10
CA PHE A 32 4.14 -12.45 -4.31
C PHE A 32 5.42 -13.15 -4.79
N THR A 33 6.53 -13.05 -4.04
CA THR A 33 7.79 -13.67 -4.45
C THR A 33 7.65 -15.18 -4.56
N GLY A 34 7.96 -15.71 -5.74
CA GLY A 34 7.83 -17.14 -6.06
C GLY A 34 6.50 -17.54 -6.72
N GLU A 35 5.52 -16.65 -6.75
CA GLU A 35 4.26 -16.85 -7.48
C GLU A 35 4.48 -16.48 -8.96
N ALA A 36 4.76 -17.46 -9.80
CA ALA A 36 5.10 -17.22 -11.22
C ALA A 36 4.00 -16.43 -11.98
N ALA A 37 2.73 -16.63 -11.62
CA ALA A 37 1.60 -15.92 -12.20
C ALA A 37 1.61 -14.42 -11.87
N GLU A 38 2.28 -14.03 -10.78
CA GLU A 38 2.35 -12.66 -10.26
C GLU A 38 3.64 -11.94 -10.63
N SER A 39 4.52 -12.58 -11.40
CA SER A 39 5.72 -11.95 -11.94
C SER A 39 5.35 -10.80 -12.88
N THR A 40 6.01 -9.66 -12.67
CA THR A 40 5.87 -8.46 -13.51
C THR A 40 6.95 -8.37 -14.58
N GLY A 41 7.85 -9.35 -14.63
CA GLY A 41 8.96 -9.39 -15.58
C GLY A 41 10.19 -10.09 -15.00
N HIS A 42 11.33 -9.88 -15.65
CA HIS A 42 12.62 -10.43 -15.25
C HIS A 42 13.69 -9.35 -15.31
N ILE A 43 14.71 -9.45 -14.47
CA ILE A 43 15.79 -8.45 -14.40
C ILE A 43 16.54 -8.30 -15.73
N ASP A 44 16.68 -9.38 -16.49
CA ASP A 44 17.34 -9.37 -17.81
C ASP A 44 16.46 -8.74 -18.92
N GLY A 45 15.16 -8.60 -18.68
CA GLY A 45 14.17 -8.06 -19.61
C GLY A 45 13.67 -6.68 -19.23
N LEU A 46 14.39 -5.93 -18.40
CA LEU A 46 14.08 -4.53 -18.03
C LEU A 46 14.46 -3.54 -19.14
N ASP A 47 14.08 -3.84 -20.37
CA ASP A 47 14.01 -2.88 -21.45
C ASP A 47 12.81 -1.92 -21.26
N ASP A 48 12.64 -0.99 -22.21
CA ASP A 48 11.57 0.01 -22.12
C ASP A 48 10.16 -0.61 -22.21
N GLU A 49 10.02 -1.72 -22.91
CA GLU A 49 8.76 -2.45 -23.04
C GLU A 49 8.42 -3.18 -21.75
N GLY A 50 9.37 -3.90 -21.17
CA GLY A 50 9.21 -4.60 -19.90
C GLY A 50 8.90 -3.64 -18.76
N ARG A 51 9.60 -2.49 -18.70
CA ARG A 51 9.31 -1.44 -17.71
C ARG A 51 7.91 -0.87 -17.85
N ARG A 52 7.42 -0.68 -19.08
CA ARG A 52 6.06 -0.20 -19.33
C ARG A 52 5.03 -1.22 -18.90
N ALA A 53 5.18 -2.49 -19.26
CA ALA A 53 4.27 -3.56 -18.87
C ALA A 53 4.19 -3.72 -17.34
N ALA A 54 5.32 -3.64 -16.65
CA ALA A 54 5.38 -3.68 -15.19
C ALA A 54 4.65 -2.47 -14.56
N ALA A 55 4.86 -1.26 -15.11
CA ALA A 55 4.18 -0.06 -14.63
C ALA A 55 2.66 -0.14 -14.81
N GLU A 56 2.18 -0.63 -15.95
CA GLU A 56 0.75 -0.82 -16.21
C GLU A 56 0.12 -1.85 -15.26
N ARG A 57 0.86 -2.90 -14.91
CA ARG A 57 0.39 -3.88 -13.93
C ARG A 57 0.28 -3.26 -12.53
N ILE A 58 1.29 -2.51 -12.11
CA ILE A 58 1.28 -1.80 -10.82
C ILE A 58 0.13 -0.79 -10.77
N ASP A 59 -0.09 -0.05 -11.85
CA ASP A 59 -1.21 0.90 -11.93
C ASP A 59 -2.58 0.20 -11.75
N ARG A 60 -2.76 -0.97 -12.35
CA ARG A 60 -3.98 -1.77 -12.16
C ARG A 60 -4.15 -2.26 -10.72
N LEU A 61 -3.07 -2.70 -10.08
CA LEU A 61 -3.10 -3.13 -8.67
C LEU A 61 -3.38 -1.97 -7.72
N SER A 62 -2.94 -0.76 -8.10
CA SER A 62 -3.12 0.47 -7.34
C SER A 62 -4.44 1.18 -7.64
N ALA A 63 -5.21 0.69 -8.61
CA ALA A 63 -6.48 1.29 -8.99
C ALA A 63 -7.43 1.37 -7.79
N HIS A 64 -8.14 2.48 -7.72
CA HIS A 64 -9.14 2.71 -6.69
C HIS A 64 -10.24 1.64 -6.78
N LYS A 65 -10.58 1.05 -5.65
CA LYS A 65 -11.58 -0.01 -5.61
C LYS A 65 -12.97 0.61 -5.39
N ASP A 66 -13.93 0.22 -6.21
CA ASP A 66 -15.28 0.82 -6.24
C ASP A 66 -15.97 0.83 -4.87
N GLU A 67 -15.81 -0.26 -4.09
CA GLU A 67 -16.39 -0.37 -2.74
C GLU A 67 -15.79 0.59 -1.72
N CYS A 68 -14.66 1.19 -2.05
CA CYS A 68 -13.98 2.14 -1.18
C CYS A 68 -14.51 3.58 -1.33
N GLY A 69 -15.19 3.91 -2.43
CA GLY A 69 -15.92 5.13 -2.70
C GLY A 69 -15.49 6.36 -1.88
N ASP A 70 -16.39 6.80 -1.03
CA ASP A 70 -16.23 8.00 -0.19
C ASP A 70 -15.56 7.71 1.17
N CYS A 71 -14.81 6.63 1.30
CA CYS A 71 -14.13 6.28 2.55
C CYS A 71 -13.02 7.28 2.89
N SER A 72 -13.11 7.93 4.05
CA SER A 72 -12.13 8.91 4.52
C SER A 72 -10.72 8.35 4.74
N PHE A 73 -10.56 7.01 4.83
CA PHE A 73 -9.28 6.35 4.98
C PHE A 73 -8.57 6.03 3.66
N ILE A 74 -9.20 6.28 2.52
CA ILE A 74 -8.60 5.99 1.20
C ILE A 74 -7.19 6.56 1.04
N PRO A 75 -6.90 7.81 1.41
CA PRO A 75 -5.55 8.37 1.22
C PRO A 75 -4.45 7.61 1.98
N VAL A 76 -4.81 6.89 3.03
CA VAL A 76 -3.89 6.10 3.86
C VAL A 76 -3.96 4.62 3.55
N CYS A 77 -5.18 4.12 3.26
CA CYS A 77 -5.46 2.70 3.07
C CYS A 77 -5.27 2.22 1.61
N GLY A 78 -5.66 3.04 0.62
CA GLY A 78 -5.60 2.69 -0.81
C GLY A 78 -6.40 1.45 -1.20
N GLY A 79 -7.41 1.06 -0.41
CA GLY A 79 -8.21 -0.15 -0.63
C GLY A 79 -7.67 -1.41 0.05
N GLY A 80 -6.68 -1.27 0.94
CA GLY A 80 -6.10 -2.37 1.70
C GLY A 80 -4.91 -3.03 1.02
N CYS A 81 -4.50 -4.17 1.54
CA CYS A 81 -3.36 -4.93 1.06
C CYS A 81 -3.79 -5.92 -0.04
N SER A 82 -3.25 -5.77 -1.26
CA SER A 82 -3.56 -6.67 -2.38
C SER A 82 -3.12 -8.12 -2.12
N MET A 83 -2.03 -8.32 -1.36
CA MET A 83 -1.61 -9.67 -0.95
C MET A 83 -2.59 -10.30 0.04
N ALA A 84 -3.09 -9.53 1.02
CA ALA A 84 -4.10 -10.01 1.94
C ALA A 84 -5.40 -10.35 1.20
N ALA A 85 -5.84 -9.48 0.28
CA ALA A 85 -6.99 -9.74 -0.57
C ALA A 85 -6.82 -11.01 -1.41
N HIS A 86 -5.65 -11.21 -2.02
CA HIS A 86 -5.35 -12.43 -2.76
C HIS A 86 -5.45 -13.68 -1.88
N THR A 87 -4.86 -13.63 -0.67
CA THR A 87 -4.83 -14.79 0.24
C THR A 87 -6.19 -15.08 0.88
N GLU A 88 -6.91 -14.04 1.28
CA GLU A 88 -8.15 -14.18 2.05
C GLU A 88 -9.39 -14.30 1.16
N LEU A 89 -9.39 -13.60 0.02
CA LEU A 89 -10.55 -13.47 -0.87
C LEU A 89 -10.35 -14.16 -2.22
N GLY A 90 -9.12 -14.60 -2.53
CA GLY A 90 -8.79 -15.20 -3.82
C GLY A 90 -8.64 -14.20 -4.97
N ASP A 91 -8.76 -12.90 -4.71
CA ASP A 91 -8.70 -11.85 -5.72
C ASP A 91 -8.00 -10.61 -5.17
N MET A 92 -6.82 -10.30 -5.73
CA MET A 92 -6.02 -9.15 -5.33
C MET A 92 -6.64 -7.79 -5.67
N HIS A 93 -7.65 -7.78 -6.53
CA HIS A 93 -8.35 -6.56 -6.95
C HIS A 93 -9.53 -6.20 -6.04
N GLN A 94 -9.90 -7.08 -5.13
CA GLN A 94 -10.91 -6.78 -4.12
C GLN A 94 -10.31 -5.96 -2.96
N PRO A 95 -11.11 -5.11 -2.30
CA PRO A 95 -10.63 -4.39 -1.14
C PRO A 95 -10.46 -5.33 0.07
N SER A 96 -9.27 -5.30 0.69
CA SER A 96 -9.04 -5.90 2.00
C SER A 96 -9.33 -4.84 3.06
N CYS A 97 -10.58 -4.80 3.53
CA CYS A 97 -11.06 -3.70 4.36
C CYS A 97 -10.76 -3.92 5.85
N HIS A 98 -9.93 -3.06 6.42
CA HIS A 98 -9.59 -3.02 7.85
C HIS A 98 -10.04 -1.71 8.53
N LYS A 99 -11.13 -1.12 8.08
CA LYS A 99 -11.62 0.20 8.54
C LYS A 99 -11.75 0.27 10.06
N SER A 100 -12.36 -0.72 10.70
CA SER A 100 -12.54 -0.76 12.15
C SER A 100 -11.21 -0.77 12.93
N ALA A 101 -10.22 -1.51 12.43
CA ALA A 101 -8.89 -1.52 13.03
C ALA A 101 -8.18 -0.18 12.86
N MET A 102 -8.34 0.47 11.72
CA MET A 102 -7.78 1.80 11.47
C MET A 102 -8.43 2.86 12.36
N GLU A 103 -9.74 2.82 12.54
CA GLU A 103 -10.47 3.71 13.46
C GLU A 103 -9.94 3.56 14.89
N ALA A 104 -9.78 2.33 15.37
CA ALA A 104 -9.22 2.07 16.69
C ALA A 104 -7.76 2.55 16.82
N ALA A 105 -6.95 2.37 15.78
CA ALA A 105 -5.56 2.83 15.74
C ALA A 105 -5.46 4.36 15.79
N VAL A 106 -6.32 5.08 15.06
CA VAL A 106 -6.36 6.55 15.07
C VAL A 106 -6.73 7.07 16.46
N VAL A 107 -7.74 6.50 17.11
CA VAL A 107 -8.14 6.88 18.47
C VAL A 107 -6.99 6.63 19.46
N SER A 108 -6.36 5.46 19.41
CA SER A 108 -5.22 5.13 20.26
C SER A 108 -4.03 6.07 20.04
N LEU A 109 -3.73 6.42 18.79
CA LEU A 109 -2.67 7.37 18.45
C LEU A 109 -2.99 8.76 19.01
N ALA A 110 -4.21 9.26 18.81
CA ALA A 110 -4.64 10.55 19.33
C ALA A 110 -4.52 10.64 20.86
N GLN A 111 -4.95 9.60 21.57
CA GLN A 111 -4.83 9.53 23.04
C GLN A 111 -3.38 9.56 23.51
N ARG A 112 -2.49 8.80 22.86
CA ARG A 112 -1.05 8.78 23.20
C ARG A 112 -0.39 10.12 22.89
N THR A 113 -0.74 10.74 21.77
CA THR A 113 -0.21 12.03 21.37
C THR A 113 -0.67 13.13 22.34
N ALA A 114 -1.96 13.16 22.71
CA ALA A 114 -2.50 14.10 23.68
C ALA A 114 -1.81 13.97 25.05
N ALA A 115 -1.54 12.75 25.50
CA ALA A 115 -0.83 12.50 26.75
C ALA A 115 0.63 12.96 26.75
N SER A 116 1.26 13.07 25.57
CA SER A 116 2.66 13.51 25.42
C SER A 116 2.82 15.03 25.30
N PHE A 117 1.73 15.77 25.06
CA PHE A 117 1.78 17.26 25.10
C PHE A 117 1.69 17.75 26.53
N PRO A 118 2.71 18.50 27.03
CA PRO A 118 2.58 19.13 28.32
C PRO A 118 1.41 20.11 28.26
N THR A 119 0.50 20.01 29.21
CA THR A 119 -0.58 20.98 29.44
C THR A 119 0.02 22.29 29.95
N THR A 120 0.81 22.96 29.13
CA THR A 120 1.28 24.31 29.41
C THR A 120 0.12 25.27 29.12
N GLY A 121 -0.61 25.60 30.20
CA GLY A 121 -1.40 26.79 30.41
C GLY A 121 -1.97 27.51 29.19
N LEU A 122 -3.16 27.09 28.74
CA LEU A 122 -4.12 28.08 28.29
C LEU A 122 -4.69 28.72 29.55
N ALA A 123 -3.96 29.73 30.07
CA ALA A 123 -4.55 30.68 30.99
C ALA A 123 -5.66 31.39 30.24
N ALA A 124 -6.87 31.22 30.69
CA ALA A 124 -8.01 32.04 30.26
C ALA A 124 -7.74 33.48 30.72
N ASP A 125 -7.62 34.38 29.76
CA ASP A 125 -7.86 35.79 29.93
C ASP A 125 -9.34 36.11 29.56
#